data_a8b6e3f5e9eb6a5018222f74a1951537
#
_entry.id   a8b6e3f5e9eb6a5018222f74a1951537
#
_cell.length_a   1.000
_cell.length_b   1.000
_cell.length_c   1.000
_cell.angle_alpha   90.00
_cell.angle_beta   90.00
_cell.angle_gamma   90.00
#
_symmetry.space_group_name_H-M   'P 1'
#
loop_
_entity.id
_entity.type
_entity.pdbx_description
1 polymer ?
#
loop_
_entity_poly.entity_id
_entity_poly.type
_entity_poly.pdbx_seq_one_letter_code
_entity_poly.pdbx_strand_id
1 'polypeptide(L)'
;MLKPVTADVIARAPKLKLIQKIGSGVNTIDVDAAKRRGIAVCNLPGTNSRAVAEMTLLLMLACLRRLPQLSAAVHAGRWLDAWKLQDHFGELGGRSVGLLGYGEVPRILHPILEALGARVLYWARSRSNADFATVVQTSDILSLHLPLTAQTERLIDPRRMKRGAILVNTARGGLVNQDFLVEALRSGQLAAAGLDVFAQEPLPANDALLRLENVVCAPHLAWLTQETLERSITVALDNVRKLQAGATLLHRVA
;
A
#
# COMPACT_ATOMS: atom_id res chain seq x y z
N MET A 1 -5.01 9.26 -12.39
CA MET A 1 -4.23 8.08 -12.87
C MET A 1 -2.88 8.55 -13.39
N LEU A 2 -1.78 7.96 -12.94
CA LEU A 2 -0.46 8.23 -13.49
C LEU A 2 -0.31 7.48 -14.81
N LYS A 3 -0.22 8.23 -15.92
CA LYS A 3 0.06 7.60 -17.22
C LYS A 3 1.49 7.06 -17.24
N PRO A 4 1.75 5.89 -17.85
CA PRO A 4 3.09 5.33 -17.96
C PRO A 4 3.99 6.20 -18.86
N VAL A 5 5.25 6.32 -18.48
CA VAL A 5 6.31 6.93 -19.29
C VAL A 5 7.01 5.80 -20.04
N THR A 6 6.43 5.44 -21.20
CA THR A 6 6.91 4.35 -22.04
C THR A 6 8.11 4.76 -22.88
N ALA A 7 8.77 3.79 -23.54
CA ALA A 7 9.83 4.06 -24.50
C ALA A 7 9.39 5.04 -25.63
N ASP A 8 8.15 4.90 -26.10
CA ASP A 8 7.59 5.80 -27.15
C ASP A 8 7.44 7.24 -26.65
N VAL A 9 6.97 7.43 -25.41
CA VAL A 9 6.87 8.76 -24.78
C VAL A 9 8.26 9.38 -24.67
N ILE A 10 9.24 8.59 -24.19
CA ILE A 10 10.63 9.01 -24.08
C ILE A 10 11.22 9.36 -25.45
N ALA A 11 10.95 8.55 -26.48
CA ALA A 11 11.46 8.78 -27.86
C ALA A 11 10.97 10.12 -28.46
N ARG A 12 9.70 10.49 -28.16
CA ARG A 12 9.09 11.75 -28.65
C ARG A 12 9.55 13.00 -27.89
N ALA A 13 10.39 12.87 -26.88
CA ALA A 13 10.91 13.98 -26.10
C ALA A 13 12.44 14.15 -26.28
N PRO A 14 12.91 14.70 -27.43
CA PRO A 14 14.34 14.74 -27.77
C PRO A 14 15.20 15.59 -26.82
N LYS A 15 14.59 16.56 -26.14
CA LYS A 15 15.28 17.47 -25.19
C LYS A 15 15.15 17.03 -23.71
N LEU A 16 14.52 15.87 -23.43
CA LEU A 16 14.32 15.37 -22.07
C LEU A 16 15.66 14.98 -21.45
N LYS A 17 15.95 15.50 -20.25
CA LYS A 17 17.18 15.23 -19.48
C LYS A 17 16.90 14.56 -18.14
N LEU A 18 15.71 14.77 -17.57
CA LEU A 18 15.32 14.25 -16.26
C LEU A 18 13.88 13.78 -16.27
N ILE A 19 13.64 12.61 -15.70
CA ILE A 19 12.33 12.11 -15.29
C ILE A 19 12.34 12.06 -13.77
N GLN A 20 11.60 12.99 -13.12
CA GLN A 20 11.44 13.01 -11.69
C GLN A 20 10.11 12.34 -11.31
N LYS A 21 10.21 11.16 -10.73
CA LYS A 21 9.03 10.45 -10.19
C LYS A 21 8.64 11.04 -8.85
N ILE A 22 7.39 11.47 -8.71
CA ILE A 22 6.80 11.80 -7.41
C ILE A 22 6.31 10.50 -6.77
N GLY A 23 7.11 9.95 -5.86
CA GLY A 23 6.92 8.67 -5.18
C GLY A 23 8.11 7.73 -5.33
N SER A 24 8.06 6.59 -4.61
CA SER A 24 9.19 5.65 -4.53
C SER A 24 9.25 4.65 -5.70
N GLY A 25 8.08 4.20 -6.20
CA GLY A 25 8.02 3.17 -7.25
C GLY A 25 8.22 3.71 -8.64
N VAL A 26 9.06 3.07 -9.45
CA VAL A 26 9.35 3.45 -10.86
C VAL A 26 8.73 2.51 -11.88
N ASN A 27 7.85 1.60 -11.49
CA ASN A 27 7.22 0.58 -12.36
C ASN A 27 6.47 1.17 -13.56
N THR A 28 6.08 2.44 -13.51
CA THR A 28 5.39 3.14 -14.59
C THR A 28 6.33 3.85 -15.58
N ILE A 29 7.64 3.70 -15.41
CA ILE A 29 8.68 4.36 -16.23
C ILE A 29 9.52 3.28 -16.89
N ASP A 30 9.71 3.37 -18.21
CA ASP A 30 10.71 2.56 -18.91
C ASP A 30 12.12 3.11 -18.60
N VAL A 31 12.67 2.61 -17.49
CA VAL A 31 13.96 3.04 -16.96
C VAL A 31 15.10 2.69 -17.93
N ASP A 32 15.01 1.55 -18.62
CA ASP A 32 16.03 1.12 -19.57
C ASP A 32 16.03 2.00 -20.83
N ALA A 33 14.86 2.39 -21.32
CA ALA A 33 14.77 3.33 -22.44
C ALA A 33 15.34 4.71 -22.06
N ALA A 34 15.08 5.19 -20.84
CA ALA A 34 15.64 6.44 -20.34
C ALA A 34 17.19 6.35 -20.26
N LYS A 35 17.70 5.24 -19.68
CA LYS A 35 19.14 4.98 -19.55
C LYS A 35 19.86 4.95 -20.91
N ARG A 36 19.31 4.26 -21.93
CA ARG A 36 19.88 4.22 -23.27
C ARG A 36 20.00 5.60 -23.91
N ARG A 37 19.17 6.56 -23.52
CA ARG A 37 19.18 7.95 -24.00
C ARG A 37 19.93 8.92 -23.09
N GLY A 38 20.59 8.45 -22.04
CA GLY A 38 21.28 9.32 -21.09
C GLY A 38 20.35 10.20 -20.25
N ILE A 39 19.06 9.86 -20.15
CA ILE A 39 18.07 10.61 -19.38
C ILE A 39 18.12 10.11 -17.92
N ALA A 40 18.34 11.01 -16.99
CA ALA A 40 18.34 10.68 -15.58
C ALA A 40 16.91 10.34 -15.11
N VAL A 41 16.77 9.26 -14.33
CA VAL A 41 15.51 8.91 -13.65
C VAL A 41 15.76 9.01 -12.17
N CYS A 42 14.97 9.86 -11.47
CA CYS A 42 15.03 10.02 -10.03
C CYS A 42 13.66 9.68 -9.42
N ASN A 43 13.66 9.06 -8.25
CA ASN A 43 12.46 8.80 -7.45
C ASN A 43 12.51 9.55 -6.11
N LEU A 44 11.56 9.29 -5.22
CA LEU A 44 11.45 9.95 -3.91
C LEU A 44 11.23 8.90 -2.81
N PRO A 45 12.25 8.09 -2.44
CA PRO A 45 12.12 7.18 -1.33
C PRO A 45 11.92 7.97 -0.02
N GLY A 46 11.04 7.49 0.86
CA GLY A 46 10.84 8.03 2.18
C GLY A 46 9.93 9.25 2.31
N THR A 47 9.75 10.06 1.26
CA THR A 47 8.97 11.31 1.35
C THR A 47 7.52 11.09 1.76
N ASN A 48 6.94 9.93 1.47
CA ASN A 48 5.56 9.58 1.75
C ASN A 48 5.38 8.52 2.85
N SER A 49 6.47 8.08 3.49
CA SER A 49 6.41 6.90 4.38
C SER A 49 5.49 7.11 5.58
N ARG A 50 5.43 8.34 6.13
CA ARG A 50 4.51 8.69 7.22
C ARG A 50 3.05 8.63 6.77
N ALA A 51 2.71 9.28 5.66
CA ALA A 51 1.35 9.28 5.12
C ALA A 51 0.85 7.85 4.84
N VAL A 52 1.70 6.99 4.25
CA VAL A 52 1.36 5.59 3.99
C VAL A 52 1.19 4.80 5.30
N ALA A 53 2.01 5.07 6.34
CA ALA A 53 1.85 4.41 7.64
C ALA A 53 0.51 4.80 8.31
N GLU A 54 0.16 6.08 8.28
CA GLU A 54 -1.10 6.59 8.83
C GLU A 54 -2.31 6.03 8.08
N MET A 55 -2.26 5.98 6.74
CA MET A 55 -3.32 5.36 5.93
C MET A 55 -3.43 3.85 6.19
N THR A 56 -2.32 3.16 6.39
CA THR A 56 -2.31 1.74 6.74
C THR A 56 -3.01 1.50 8.07
N LEU A 57 -2.70 2.31 9.09
CA LEU A 57 -3.38 2.24 10.39
C LEU A 57 -4.87 2.58 10.28
N LEU A 58 -5.22 3.62 9.50
CA LEU A 58 -6.61 3.97 9.24
C LEU A 58 -7.38 2.80 8.61
N LEU A 59 -6.82 2.12 7.62
CA LEU A 59 -7.45 0.95 6.99
C LEU A 59 -7.61 -0.21 7.97
N MET A 60 -6.63 -0.48 8.86
CA MET A 60 -6.76 -1.48 9.92
C MET A 60 -7.94 -1.17 10.83
N LEU A 61 -8.01 0.06 11.33
CA LEU A 61 -9.07 0.51 12.24
C LEU A 61 -10.44 0.57 11.54
N ALA A 62 -10.49 1.03 10.28
CA ALA A 62 -11.71 1.08 9.49
C ALA A 62 -12.30 -0.32 9.24
N CYS A 63 -11.44 -1.33 8.98
CA CYS A 63 -11.85 -2.72 8.85
C CYS A 63 -12.35 -3.29 10.20
N LEU A 64 -11.60 -3.09 11.28
CA LEU A 64 -11.96 -3.56 12.64
C LEU A 64 -13.29 -2.97 13.12
N ARG A 65 -13.57 -1.72 12.79
CA ARG A 65 -14.75 -0.97 13.27
C ARG A 65 -15.84 -0.87 12.21
N ARG A 66 -15.67 -1.45 11.00
CA ARG A 66 -16.63 -1.36 9.88
C ARG A 66 -17.10 0.07 9.61
N LEU A 67 -16.18 1.02 9.73
CA LEU A 67 -16.48 2.45 9.72
C LEU A 67 -17.25 2.91 8.46
N PRO A 68 -16.92 2.49 7.23
CA PRO A 68 -17.66 2.89 6.04
C PRO A 68 -19.14 2.48 6.08
N GLN A 69 -19.44 1.26 6.56
CA GLN A 69 -20.81 0.74 6.66
C GLN A 69 -21.61 1.50 7.73
N LEU A 70 -20.99 1.78 8.88
CA LEU A 70 -21.62 2.56 9.93
C LEU A 70 -21.95 3.98 9.46
N SER A 71 -20.96 4.62 8.82
CA SER A 71 -21.13 5.97 8.26
C SER A 71 -22.25 6.00 7.20
N ALA A 72 -22.24 5.06 6.26
CA ALA A 72 -23.27 4.96 5.22
C ALA A 72 -24.66 4.71 5.81
N ALA A 73 -24.80 3.90 6.85
CA ALA A 73 -26.07 3.65 7.51
C ALA A 73 -26.65 4.93 8.16
N VAL A 74 -25.82 5.67 8.90
CA VAL A 74 -26.25 6.93 9.54
C VAL A 74 -26.62 7.98 8.50
N HIS A 75 -25.84 8.14 7.43
CA HIS A 75 -26.20 9.05 6.34
C HIS A 75 -27.51 8.67 5.63
N ALA A 76 -27.85 7.39 5.61
CA ALA A 76 -29.13 6.89 5.10
C ALA A 76 -30.29 6.95 6.12
N GLY A 77 -30.12 7.65 7.25
CA GLY A 77 -31.12 7.79 8.30
C GLY A 77 -31.35 6.51 9.12
N ARG A 78 -30.47 5.50 9.03
CA ARG A 78 -30.60 4.23 9.75
C ARG A 78 -29.72 4.23 11.00
N TRP A 79 -30.36 4.16 12.16
CA TRP A 79 -29.67 3.96 13.43
C TRP A 79 -29.54 2.45 13.69
N LEU A 80 -28.30 1.96 13.76
CA LEU A 80 -28.03 0.53 13.88
C LEU A 80 -28.11 0.07 15.34
N ASP A 81 -28.67 -1.12 15.56
CA ASP A 81 -28.76 -1.75 16.87
C ASP A 81 -27.41 -2.35 17.27
N ALA A 82 -26.78 -1.77 18.29
CA ALA A 82 -25.46 -2.16 18.76
C ALA A 82 -25.42 -3.63 19.21
N TRP A 83 -26.47 -4.14 19.84
CA TRP A 83 -26.50 -5.51 20.35
C TRP A 83 -26.54 -6.57 19.25
N LYS A 84 -27.06 -6.23 18.07
CA LYS A 84 -27.05 -7.11 16.89
C LYS A 84 -25.71 -7.11 16.16
N LEU A 85 -24.81 -6.17 16.48
CA LEU A 85 -23.56 -5.97 15.78
C LEU A 85 -22.33 -6.25 16.63
N GLN A 86 -22.49 -6.55 17.93
CA GLN A 86 -21.37 -6.68 18.88
C GLN A 86 -20.28 -7.64 18.42
N ASP A 87 -20.64 -8.77 17.79
CA ASP A 87 -19.69 -9.79 17.33
C ASP A 87 -18.93 -9.41 16.06
N HIS A 88 -19.24 -8.26 15.47
CA HIS A 88 -18.67 -7.79 14.21
C HIS A 88 -17.58 -6.74 14.37
N PHE A 89 -17.37 -6.22 15.58
CA PHE A 89 -16.39 -5.19 15.87
C PHE A 89 -15.19 -5.76 16.63
N GLY A 90 -14.05 -5.12 16.44
CA GLY A 90 -12.82 -5.52 17.11
C GLY A 90 -11.97 -4.33 17.52
N GLU A 91 -11.05 -4.60 18.41
CA GLU A 91 -9.99 -3.67 18.84
C GLU A 91 -8.65 -4.12 18.28
N LEU A 92 -7.69 -3.20 18.18
CA LEU A 92 -6.33 -3.50 17.77
C LEU A 92 -5.52 -4.12 18.94
N GLY A 93 -5.80 -3.64 20.16
CA GLY A 93 -5.18 -4.15 21.38
C GLY A 93 -5.36 -5.66 21.55
N GLY A 94 -4.29 -6.36 21.94
CA GLY A 94 -4.25 -7.81 22.08
C GLY A 94 -4.14 -8.61 20.78
N ARG A 95 -4.24 -7.98 19.59
CA ARG A 95 -4.12 -8.67 18.30
C ARG A 95 -2.67 -8.80 17.86
N SER A 96 -2.41 -9.83 17.06
CA SER A 96 -1.16 -10.00 16.34
C SER A 96 -1.24 -9.28 14.97
N VAL A 97 -0.31 -8.37 14.72
CA VAL A 97 -0.18 -7.66 13.44
C VAL A 97 1.08 -8.13 12.74
N GLY A 98 0.92 -8.75 11.58
CA GLY A 98 2.02 -9.19 10.72
C GLY A 98 2.39 -8.12 9.70
N LEU A 99 3.67 -7.74 9.64
CA LEU A 99 4.21 -6.80 8.66
C LEU A 99 5.09 -7.56 7.67
N LEU A 100 4.65 -7.69 6.43
CA LEU A 100 5.46 -8.27 5.36
C LEU A 100 6.23 -7.19 4.60
N GLY A 101 7.53 -7.17 4.81
CA GLY A 101 8.44 -6.07 4.54
C GLY A 101 8.71 -5.26 5.80
N TYR A 102 9.97 -4.76 5.96
CA TYR A 102 10.35 -3.97 7.13
C TYR A 102 11.21 -2.76 6.73
N GLY A 103 10.73 -2.02 5.71
CA GLY A 103 11.27 -0.75 5.23
C GLY A 103 10.85 0.43 6.13
N GLU A 104 10.80 1.63 5.56
CA GLU A 104 10.49 2.86 6.32
C GLU A 104 9.05 2.89 6.85
N VAL A 105 8.05 2.54 6.02
CA VAL A 105 6.64 2.54 6.44
C VAL A 105 6.41 1.64 7.66
N PRO A 106 6.78 0.35 7.63
CA PRO A 106 6.59 -0.50 8.81
C PRO A 106 7.43 -0.08 10.03
N ARG A 107 8.58 0.55 9.86
CA ARG A 107 9.36 1.10 10.99
C ARG A 107 8.66 2.27 11.69
N ILE A 108 7.89 3.07 10.96
CA ILE A 108 7.04 4.11 11.54
C ILE A 108 5.82 3.48 12.22
N LEU A 109 5.20 2.51 11.56
CA LEU A 109 3.95 1.89 12.01
C LEU A 109 4.13 1.00 13.25
N HIS A 110 5.23 0.23 13.33
CA HIS A 110 5.49 -0.75 14.38
C HIS A 110 5.34 -0.18 15.81
N PRO A 111 6.06 0.88 16.21
CA PRO A 111 5.93 1.42 17.56
C PRO A 111 4.53 1.97 17.87
N ILE A 112 3.80 2.43 16.86
CA ILE A 112 2.42 2.91 17.01
C ILE A 112 1.49 1.73 17.31
N LEU A 113 1.66 0.61 16.60
CA LEU A 113 0.89 -0.61 16.82
C LEU A 113 1.14 -1.18 18.24
N GLU A 114 2.40 -1.20 18.68
CA GLU A 114 2.74 -1.63 20.04
C GLU A 114 2.14 -0.70 21.11
N ALA A 115 2.18 0.61 20.89
CA ALA A 115 1.57 1.60 21.79
C ALA A 115 0.04 1.44 21.87
N LEU A 116 -0.60 0.90 20.83
CA LEU A 116 -2.03 0.54 20.81
C LEU A 116 -2.29 -0.88 21.39
N GLY A 117 -1.27 -1.53 21.93
CA GLY A 117 -1.38 -2.84 22.59
C GLY A 117 -1.37 -4.04 21.63
N ALA A 118 -0.97 -3.87 20.37
CA ALA A 118 -0.84 -4.98 19.43
C ALA A 118 0.53 -5.68 19.57
N ARG A 119 0.57 -6.99 19.30
CA ARG A 119 1.81 -7.74 19.16
C ARG A 119 2.26 -7.72 17.71
N VAL A 120 3.44 -7.16 17.41
CA VAL A 120 3.93 -7.04 16.05
C VAL A 120 4.87 -8.18 15.68
N LEU A 121 4.51 -8.90 14.62
CA LEU A 121 5.35 -9.87 13.90
C LEU A 121 5.80 -9.23 12.59
N TYR A 122 7.04 -9.46 12.18
CA TYR A 122 7.49 -8.96 10.88
C TYR A 122 8.46 -9.91 10.20
N TRP A 123 8.40 -9.92 8.88
CA TRP A 123 9.34 -10.62 8.03
C TRP A 123 9.83 -9.73 6.88
N ALA A 124 11.13 -9.74 6.68
CA ALA A 124 11.82 -9.16 5.51
C ALA A 124 13.08 -9.97 5.22
N ARG A 125 13.59 -9.92 4.00
CA ARG A 125 14.78 -10.69 3.58
C ARG A 125 16.03 -10.44 4.44
N SER A 126 16.20 -9.23 4.94
CA SER A 126 17.39 -8.83 5.74
C SER A 126 17.13 -8.76 7.24
N ARG A 127 15.88 -8.86 7.68
CA ARG A 127 15.51 -8.67 9.08
C ARG A 127 14.13 -9.26 9.36
N SER A 128 14.01 -10.07 10.39
CA SER A 128 12.73 -10.66 10.81
C SER A 128 12.75 -10.98 12.30
N ASN A 129 11.58 -11.00 12.94
CA ASN A 129 11.37 -11.57 14.27
C ASN A 129 10.51 -12.85 14.23
N ALA A 130 10.02 -13.22 13.05
CA ALA A 130 9.32 -14.47 12.78
C ALA A 130 9.57 -14.90 11.33
N ASP A 131 9.41 -16.18 11.01
CA ASP A 131 9.48 -16.67 9.64
C ASP A 131 8.25 -16.24 8.83
N PHE A 132 8.37 -16.30 7.48
CA PHE A 132 7.32 -15.85 6.57
C PHE A 132 5.98 -16.58 6.79
N ALA A 133 6.03 -17.91 6.95
CA ALA A 133 4.82 -18.72 7.12
C ALA A 133 4.12 -18.37 8.44
N THR A 134 4.85 -18.24 9.53
CA THR A 134 4.33 -17.80 10.83
C THR A 134 3.66 -16.44 10.71
N VAL A 135 4.30 -15.44 10.09
CA VAL A 135 3.69 -14.11 9.91
C VAL A 135 2.39 -14.18 9.14
N VAL A 136 2.34 -14.95 8.03
CA VAL A 136 1.13 -15.06 7.19
C VAL A 136 0.01 -15.82 7.91
N GLN A 137 0.34 -16.94 8.56
CA GLN A 137 -0.68 -17.88 9.04
C GLN A 137 -1.20 -17.58 10.45
N THR A 138 -0.49 -16.77 11.23
CA THR A 138 -0.86 -16.54 12.64
C THR A 138 -1.30 -15.10 12.95
N SER A 139 -1.09 -14.16 12.02
CA SER A 139 -1.47 -12.77 12.24
C SER A 139 -2.98 -12.57 12.13
N ASP A 140 -3.55 -11.84 13.10
CA ASP A 140 -4.94 -11.37 13.05
C ASP A 140 -5.13 -10.29 12.00
N ILE A 141 -4.09 -9.49 11.75
CA ILE A 141 -4.04 -8.47 10.70
C ILE A 141 -2.73 -8.65 9.96
N LEU A 142 -2.78 -8.84 8.65
CA LEU A 142 -1.59 -8.92 7.80
C LEU A 142 -1.48 -7.66 6.94
N SER A 143 -0.36 -6.94 7.04
CA SER A 143 -0.10 -5.72 6.30
C SER A 143 1.09 -5.88 5.36
N LEU A 144 0.90 -5.47 4.10
CA LEU A 144 1.87 -5.67 3.03
C LEU A 144 2.70 -4.41 2.78
N HIS A 145 4.03 -4.57 2.82
CA HIS A 145 5.01 -3.50 2.61
C HIS A 145 6.19 -3.97 1.73
N LEU A 146 5.94 -4.95 0.87
CA LEU A 146 6.92 -5.50 -0.07
C LEU A 146 6.87 -4.74 -1.40
N PRO A 147 8.00 -4.61 -2.12
CA PRO A 147 7.97 -4.19 -3.51
C PRO A 147 7.37 -5.30 -4.39
N LEU A 148 6.73 -4.92 -5.49
CA LEU A 148 6.30 -5.86 -6.52
C LEU A 148 7.49 -6.17 -7.44
N THR A 149 7.87 -7.43 -7.49
CA THR A 149 8.92 -7.99 -8.35
C THR A 149 8.45 -9.35 -8.86
N ALA A 150 9.17 -9.96 -9.81
CA ALA A 150 8.85 -11.32 -10.26
C ALA A 150 8.79 -12.35 -9.11
N GLN A 151 9.57 -12.14 -8.02
CA GLN A 151 9.59 -13.04 -6.86
C GLN A 151 8.47 -12.76 -5.84
N THR A 152 7.85 -11.58 -5.89
CA THR A 152 6.79 -11.20 -4.95
C THR A 152 5.42 -11.08 -5.60
N GLU A 153 5.34 -11.23 -6.92
CA GLU A 153 4.07 -11.28 -7.63
C GLU A 153 3.23 -12.47 -7.14
N ARG A 154 1.98 -12.20 -6.75
CA ARG A 154 1.03 -13.18 -6.20
C ARG A 154 1.59 -14.01 -5.05
N LEU A 155 2.58 -13.46 -4.32
CA LEU A 155 3.24 -14.14 -3.20
C LEU A 155 2.25 -14.49 -2.08
N ILE A 156 1.23 -13.64 -1.90
CA ILE A 156 0.25 -13.79 -0.83
C ILE A 156 -0.98 -14.50 -1.35
N ASP A 157 -1.22 -15.69 -0.80
CA ASP A 157 -2.49 -16.43 -0.94
C ASP A 157 -3.36 -16.17 0.29
N PRO A 158 -4.42 -15.36 0.16
CA PRO A 158 -5.29 -14.99 1.29
C PRO A 158 -5.97 -16.17 1.96
N ARG A 159 -6.13 -17.30 1.26
CA ARG A 159 -6.76 -18.52 1.78
C ARG A 159 -5.87 -19.22 2.82
N ARG A 160 -4.57 -18.93 2.83
CA ARG A 160 -3.59 -19.49 3.78
C ARG A 160 -3.40 -18.61 5.01
N MET A 161 -4.03 -17.44 5.08
CA MET A 161 -4.01 -16.58 6.25
C MET A 161 -4.85 -17.20 7.39
N LYS A 162 -4.64 -16.69 8.60
CA LYS A 162 -5.46 -17.08 9.75
C LYS A 162 -6.95 -16.84 9.44
N ARG A 163 -7.81 -17.81 9.78
CA ARG A 163 -9.27 -17.65 9.62
C ARG A 163 -9.76 -16.44 10.43
N GLY A 164 -10.57 -15.60 9.78
CA GLY A 164 -11.06 -14.36 10.39
C GLY A 164 -10.04 -13.22 10.42
N ALA A 165 -8.87 -13.37 9.77
CA ALA A 165 -7.88 -12.31 9.69
C ALA A 165 -8.33 -11.17 8.77
N ILE A 166 -7.66 -10.03 8.90
CA ILE A 166 -7.80 -8.85 8.05
C ILE A 166 -6.54 -8.71 7.19
N LEU A 167 -6.72 -8.49 5.87
CA LEU A 167 -5.62 -8.13 4.98
C LEU A 167 -5.60 -6.62 4.75
N VAL A 168 -4.43 -5.98 4.90
CA VAL A 168 -4.23 -4.58 4.55
C VAL A 168 -3.13 -4.46 3.49
N ASN A 169 -3.44 -3.80 2.37
CA ASN A 169 -2.49 -3.61 1.28
C ASN A 169 -2.44 -2.15 0.83
N THR A 170 -1.36 -1.47 1.21
CA THR A 170 -0.98 -0.13 0.76
C THR A 170 0.31 -0.14 -0.07
N ALA A 171 0.76 -1.33 -0.47
CA ALA A 171 2.00 -1.52 -1.23
C ALA A 171 1.74 -1.64 -2.74
N ARG A 172 1.35 -2.83 -3.22
CA ARG A 172 1.02 -3.09 -4.63
C ARG A 172 -0.05 -4.17 -4.74
N GLY A 173 -1.03 -3.98 -5.62
CA GLY A 173 -2.11 -4.95 -5.82
C GLY A 173 -1.63 -6.32 -6.30
N GLY A 174 -0.64 -6.34 -7.19
CA GLY A 174 -0.07 -7.58 -7.73
C GLY A 174 0.65 -8.50 -6.72
N LEU A 175 0.84 -8.07 -5.46
CA LEU A 175 1.36 -8.93 -4.39
C LEU A 175 0.37 -10.03 -3.99
N VAL A 176 -0.91 -9.84 -4.25
CA VAL A 176 -2.01 -10.72 -3.85
C VAL A 176 -2.69 -11.28 -5.10
N ASN A 177 -3.06 -12.54 -5.09
CA ASN A 177 -3.98 -13.06 -6.09
C ASN A 177 -5.39 -12.53 -5.77
N GLN A 178 -5.90 -11.61 -6.61
CA GLN A 178 -7.16 -10.91 -6.35
C GLN A 178 -8.38 -11.85 -6.41
N ASP A 179 -8.35 -12.90 -7.24
CA ASP A 179 -9.45 -13.87 -7.30
C ASP A 179 -9.53 -14.66 -6.00
N PHE A 180 -8.38 -15.08 -5.45
CA PHE A 180 -8.32 -15.76 -4.16
C PHE A 180 -8.69 -14.84 -2.99
N LEU A 181 -8.42 -13.54 -3.11
CA LEU A 181 -8.86 -12.55 -2.13
C LEU A 181 -10.39 -12.43 -2.10
N VAL A 182 -11.02 -12.35 -3.28
CA VAL A 182 -12.50 -12.32 -3.39
C VAL A 182 -13.11 -13.61 -2.82
N GLU A 183 -12.54 -14.77 -3.13
CA GLU A 183 -12.97 -16.06 -2.59
C GLU A 183 -12.87 -16.10 -1.05
N ALA A 184 -11.72 -15.69 -0.50
CA ALA A 184 -11.47 -15.70 0.93
C ALA A 184 -12.39 -14.73 1.71
N LEU A 185 -12.72 -13.59 1.11
CA LEU A 185 -13.66 -12.62 1.70
C LEU A 185 -15.10 -13.13 1.67
N ARG A 186 -15.52 -13.75 0.57
CA ARG A 186 -16.88 -14.32 0.42
C ARG A 186 -17.13 -15.53 1.33
N SER A 187 -16.13 -16.36 1.49
CA SER A 187 -16.22 -17.57 2.35
C SER A 187 -16.10 -17.27 3.83
N GLY A 188 -15.75 -16.03 4.22
CA GLY A 188 -15.45 -15.67 5.61
C GLY A 188 -14.10 -16.25 6.10
N GLN A 189 -13.24 -16.72 5.19
CA GLN A 189 -11.85 -17.06 5.52
C GLN A 189 -11.12 -15.80 6.01
N LEU A 190 -11.33 -14.67 5.31
CA LEU A 190 -10.96 -13.34 5.81
C LEU A 190 -12.19 -12.59 6.33
N ALA A 191 -12.04 -11.93 7.47
CA ALA A 191 -13.08 -11.06 8.01
C ALA A 191 -13.26 -9.77 7.21
N ALA A 192 -12.15 -9.17 6.75
CA ALA A 192 -12.17 -7.94 5.96
C ALA A 192 -10.86 -7.74 5.18
N ALA A 193 -10.89 -6.78 4.25
CA ALA A 193 -9.69 -6.26 3.61
C ALA A 193 -9.71 -4.73 3.53
N GLY A 194 -8.56 -4.08 3.80
CA GLY A 194 -8.29 -2.66 3.59
C GLY A 194 -7.30 -2.47 2.44
N LEU A 195 -7.76 -1.91 1.32
CA LEU A 195 -7.02 -1.88 0.06
C LEU A 195 -6.88 -0.45 -0.45
N ASP A 196 -5.65 0.02 -0.62
CA ASP A 196 -5.37 1.25 -1.36
C ASP A 196 -4.87 0.97 -2.78
N VAL A 197 -4.56 -0.31 -3.09
CA VAL A 197 -3.99 -0.74 -4.37
C VAL A 197 -4.67 -2.01 -4.88
N PHE A 198 -4.72 -2.17 -6.22
CA PHE A 198 -5.44 -3.24 -6.89
C PHE A 198 -4.58 -3.89 -7.98
N ALA A 199 -4.95 -5.11 -8.40
CA ALA A 199 -4.27 -5.81 -9.49
C ALA A 199 -4.37 -5.05 -10.81
N GLN A 200 -5.52 -4.42 -11.05
CA GLN A 200 -5.75 -3.48 -12.16
C GLN A 200 -6.14 -2.11 -11.60
N GLU A 201 -5.47 -1.07 -12.05
CA GLU A 201 -5.76 0.32 -11.66
C GLU A 201 -5.97 1.20 -12.91
N PRO A 202 -7.10 1.93 -12.99
CA PRO A 202 -8.22 1.99 -12.05
C PRO A 202 -8.93 0.66 -11.90
N LEU A 203 -9.47 0.42 -10.69
CA LEU A 203 -10.32 -0.71 -10.43
C LEU A 203 -11.57 -0.62 -11.34
N PRO A 204 -11.90 -1.66 -12.13
CA PRO A 204 -13.09 -1.67 -12.98
C PRO A 204 -14.36 -1.48 -12.16
N ALA A 205 -15.33 -0.71 -12.69
CA ALA A 205 -16.59 -0.42 -12.00
C ALA A 205 -17.44 -1.68 -11.69
N ASN A 206 -17.20 -2.78 -12.40
CA ASN A 206 -17.86 -4.06 -12.20
C ASN A 206 -17.03 -5.07 -11.40
N ASP A 207 -15.90 -4.66 -10.81
CA ASP A 207 -15.03 -5.55 -10.04
C ASP A 207 -15.76 -6.17 -8.85
N ALA A 208 -15.47 -7.44 -8.60
CA ALA A 208 -16.10 -8.22 -7.55
C ALA A 208 -15.85 -7.67 -6.13
N LEU A 209 -14.72 -7.02 -5.90
CA LEU A 209 -14.38 -6.38 -4.61
C LEU A 209 -15.38 -5.27 -4.24
N LEU A 210 -15.89 -4.51 -5.23
CA LEU A 210 -16.83 -3.42 -5.00
C LEU A 210 -18.21 -3.87 -4.51
N ARG A 211 -18.50 -5.18 -4.61
CA ARG A 211 -19.77 -5.78 -4.14
C ARG A 211 -19.66 -6.39 -2.75
N LEU A 212 -18.48 -6.33 -2.14
CA LEU A 212 -18.21 -6.92 -0.83
C LEU A 212 -18.29 -5.85 0.25
N GLU A 213 -19.17 -6.05 1.23
CA GLU A 213 -19.33 -5.11 2.34
C GLU A 213 -18.15 -5.10 3.31
N ASN A 214 -17.37 -6.19 3.34
CA ASN A 214 -16.20 -6.34 4.19
C ASN A 214 -14.89 -5.86 3.55
N VAL A 215 -14.97 -4.98 2.55
CA VAL A 215 -13.81 -4.37 1.89
C VAL A 215 -13.84 -2.85 2.06
N VAL A 216 -12.74 -2.28 2.52
CA VAL A 216 -12.50 -0.84 2.56
C VAL A 216 -11.54 -0.49 1.44
N CYS A 217 -11.99 0.31 0.46
CA CYS A 217 -11.20 0.68 -0.71
C CYS A 217 -10.79 2.15 -0.68
N ALA A 218 -9.55 2.43 -1.07
CA ALA A 218 -9.05 3.76 -1.37
C ALA A 218 -8.36 3.74 -2.75
N PRO A 219 -8.36 4.85 -3.52
CA PRO A 219 -7.95 4.84 -4.92
C PRO A 219 -6.46 5.15 -5.13
N HIS A 220 -5.55 4.40 -4.47
CA HIS A 220 -4.10 4.53 -4.51
C HIS A 220 -3.60 5.93 -4.08
N LEU A 221 -4.15 6.44 -2.98
CA LEU A 221 -3.89 7.76 -2.42
C LEU A 221 -3.25 7.72 -1.02
N ALA A 222 -2.81 6.55 -0.53
CA ALA A 222 -2.15 6.44 0.77
C ALA A 222 -0.93 7.37 0.92
N TRP A 223 -0.30 7.75 -0.19
CA TRP A 223 0.85 8.64 -0.23
C TRP A 223 0.48 10.13 -0.22
N LEU A 224 -0.77 10.50 -0.57
CA LEU A 224 -1.16 11.86 -0.88
C LEU A 224 -1.60 12.63 0.36
N THR A 225 -0.72 13.50 0.85
CA THR A 225 -1.01 14.55 1.82
C THR A 225 -0.34 15.84 1.38
N GLN A 226 -0.77 16.97 1.93
CA GLN A 226 -0.14 18.26 1.66
C GLN A 226 1.36 18.22 2.00
N GLU A 227 1.71 17.68 3.16
CA GLU A 227 3.08 17.59 3.64
C GLU A 227 3.95 16.68 2.75
N THR A 228 3.37 15.58 2.23
CA THR A 228 4.06 14.72 1.26
C THR A 228 4.34 15.46 -0.04
N LEU A 229 3.38 16.25 -0.54
CA LEU A 229 3.56 17.04 -1.75
C LEU A 229 4.65 18.11 -1.55
N GLU A 230 4.64 18.84 -0.45
CA GLU A 230 5.65 19.84 -0.11
C GLU A 230 7.05 19.25 -0.08
N ARG A 231 7.23 18.13 0.65
CA ARG A 231 8.52 17.40 0.68
C ARG A 231 8.94 16.93 -0.71
N SER A 232 7.99 16.39 -1.48
CA SER A 232 8.26 15.85 -2.82
C SER A 232 8.66 16.93 -3.82
N ILE A 233 7.97 18.07 -3.81
CA ILE A 233 8.25 19.20 -4.69
C ILE A 233 9.62 19.80 -4.33
N THR A 234 9.94 19.93 -3.05
CA THR A 234 11.25 20.44 -2.59
C THR A 234 12.40 19.62 -3.18
N VAL A 235 12.33 18.27 -3.07
CA VAL A 235 13.37 17.39 -3.63
C VAL A 235 13.39 17.44 -5.16
N ALA A 236 12.22 17.53 -5.80
CA ALA A 236 12.11 17.62 -7.25
C ALA A 236 12.78 18.91 -7.79
N LEU A 237 12.51 20.03 -7.16
CA LEU A 237 13.12 21.33 -7.51
C LEU A 237 14.63 21.32 -7.27
N ASP A 238 15.10 20.70 -6.19
CA ASP A 238 16.53 20.56 -5.92
C ASP A 238 17.22 19.72 -7.01
N ASN A 239 16.61 18.62 -7.46
CA ASN A 239 17.12 17.84 -8.58
C ASN A 239 17.17 18.63 -9.89
N VAL A 240 16.19 19.50 -10.19
CA VAL A 240 16.24 20.39 -11.35
C VAL A 240 17.44 21.36 -11.25
N ARG A 241 17.64 21.99 -10.08
CA ARG A 241 18.80 22.89 -9.84
C ARG A 241 20.13 22.16 -9.98
N LYS A 242 20.24 20.97 -9.40
CA LYS A 242 21.43 20.10 -9.50
C LYS A 242 21.72 19.69 -10.94
N LEU A 243 20.69 19.33 -11.71
CA LEU A 243 20.85 19.03 -13.13
C LEU A 243 21.40 20.22 -13.92
N GLN A 244 20.89 21.43 -13.67
CA GLN A 244 21.35 22.67 -14.32
C GLN A 244 22.80 23.01 -13.97
N ALA A 245 23.21 22.72 -12.72
CA ALA A 245 24.57 22.95 -12.22
C ALA A 245 25.55 21.81 -12.59
N GLY A 246 25.11 20.74 -13.26
CA GLY A 246 25.93 19.54 -13.52
C GLY A 246 26.30 18.76 -12.27
N ALA A 247 25.55 18.95 -11.14
CA ALA A 247 25.80 18.31 -9.87
C ALA A 247 25.09 16.93 -9.76
N THR A 248 25.51 16.12 -8.78
CA THR A 248 24.93 14.80 -8.49
C THR A 248 23.46 14.92 -8.08
N LEU A 249 22.58 14.22 -8.78
CA LEU A 249 21.15 14.18 -8.49
C LEU A 249 20.85 13.32 -7.25
N LEU A 250 19.83 13.71 -6.50
CA LEU A 250 19.31 12.94 -5.37
C LEU A 250 18.48 11.75 -5.87
N HIS A 251 18.62 10.61 -5.22
CA HIS A 251 17.80 9.41 -5.46
C HIS A 251 17.73 9.00 -6.94
N ARG A 252 18.85 9.11 -7.64
CA ARG A 252 18.97 8.67 -9.03
C ARG A 252 18.88 7.15 -9.13
N VAL A 253 17.98 6.66 -9.99
CA VAL A 253 17.75 5.24 -10.28
C VAL A 253 18.48 4.81 -11.56
N ALA A 254 18.59 5.71 -12.53
CA ALA A 254 19.30 5.51 -13.78
C ALA A 254 19.92 6.82 -14.28
#